data_6bc2dfe6a61bd044e675c4607218fa61
#
_entry.id   6bc2dfe6a61bd044e675c4607218fa61
#
_cell.length_a   1.000
_cell.length_b   1.000
_cell.length_c   1.000
_cell.angle_alpha   90.00
_cell.angle_beta   90.00
_cell.angle_gamma   90.00
#
_symmetry.space_group_name_H-M   'P 1'
#
loop_
_entity.id
_entity.type
_entity.pdbx_description
1 polymer ?
#
loop_
_entity_poly.entity_id
_entity_poly.type
_entity_poly.pdbx_seq_one_letter_code
_entity_poly.pdbx_strand_id
1 'polypeptide(L)'
;MITCDGGRPSNVDRGYILRRLIRRMVRHMNKLQISLDELSTLIDINAENLKELYPALETNKDVIKSVILEEKDKFVKTLEKGEKEFLKEIEIIKQQGKDIVPGKMVFRLYDTYGFPPEETEELAKENGMKIDKEEFEKLFKEHQEKSRAGAEQKFKGGLASTGEMETKYHTATHLLNAALKQVLGSHVHQRGSNITAERMRFDFSHPAKMTDEE
;
A
#
# COMPACT_ATOMS: atom_id res chain seq x y z
N MET A 1 8.83 -0.41 -15.29
CA MET A 1 9.54 -1.69 -15.09
C MET A 1 8.86 -2.52 -13.99
N ILE A 2 8.98 -2.21 -12.67
CA ILE A 2 8.39 -3.03 -11.58
C ILE A 2 6.91 -3.37 -11.83
N THR A 3 6.13 -2.39 -12.28
CA THR A 3 4.70 -2.58 -12.59
C THR A 3 4.50 -3.45 -13.82
N CYS A 4 5.35 -3.29 -14.82
CA CYS A 4 5.36 -4.12 -16.03
C CYS A 4 5.57 -5.60 -15.71
N ASP A 5 6.46 -5.88 -14.74
CA ASP A 5 6.75 -7.24 -14.23
C ASP A 5 5.67 -7.75 -13.24
N GLY A 6 4.49 -7.14 -13.24
CA GLY A 6 3.36 -7.55 -12.39
C GLY A 6 3.38 -6.99 -10.96
N GLY A 7 4.37 -6.16 -10.60
CA GLY A 7 4.42 -5.52 -9.30
C GLY A 7 3.21 -4.60 -9.06
N ARG A 8 2.68 -4.62 -7.83
CA ARG A 8 1.60 -3.74 -7.38
C ARG A 8 2.00 -3.05 -6.09
N PRO A 9 1.59 -1.77 -5.88
CA PRO A 9 1.84 -1.07 -4.62
C PRO A 9 1.24 -1.85 -3.44
N SER A 10 2.04 -2.08 -2.40
CA SER A 10 1.62 -2.79 -1.19
C SER A 10 2.40 -2.29 0.03
N ASN A 11 2.13 -2.87 1.20
CA ASN A 11 2.84 -2.55 2.45
C ASN A 11 4.09 -3.43 2.68
N VAL A 12 4.37 -4.37 1.79
CA VAL A 12 5.45 -5.34 1.95
C VAL A 12 6.26 -5.51 0.66
N ASP A 13 7.49 -5.99 0.79
CA ASP A 13 8.38 -6.42 -0.28
C ASP A 13 8.54 -5.42 -1.45
N ARG A 14 8.56 -5.92 -2.66
CA ARG A 14 8.69 -5.10 -3.90
C ARG A 14 7.55 -4.09 -4.06
N GLY A 15 6.36 -4.43 -3.59
CA GLY A 15 5.21 -3.54 -3.63
C GLY A 15 5.37 -2.33 -2.71
N TYR A 16 6.04 -2.47 -1.57
CA TYR A 16 6.39 -1.35 -0.69
C TYR A 16 7.36 -0.38 -1.40
N ILE A 17 8.39 -0.91 -2.07
CA ILE A 17 9.32 -0.07 -2.83
C ILE A 17 8.59 0.70 -3.93
N LEU A 18 7.74 0.02 -4.71
CA LEU A 18 6.95 0.66 -5.77
C LEU A 18 6.05 1.77 -5.20
N ARG A 19 5.31 1.48 -4.12
CA ARG A 19 4.47 2.47 -3.43
C ARG A 19 5.27 3.69 -3.01
N ARG A 20 6.42 3.49 -2.37
CA ARG A 20 7.31 4.57 -1.93
C ARG A 20 7.78 5.44 -3.09
N LEU A 21 8.20 4.83 -4.20
CA LEU A 21 8.64 5.57 -5.39
C LEU A 21 7.53 6.42 -5.99
N ILE A 22 6.30 5.87 -6.11
CA ILE A 22 5.15 6.62 -6.65
C ILE A 22 4.82 7.80 -5.73
N ARG A 23 4.75 7.60 -4.41
CA ARG A 23 4.42 8.66 -3.46
C ARG A 23 5.46 9.76 -3.44
N ARG A 24 6.74 9.39 -3.47
CA ARG A 24 7.84 10.36 -3.56
C ARG A 24 7.75 11.19 -4.85
N MET A 25 7.45 10.56 -5.97
CA MET A 25 7.24 11.25 -7.25
C MET A 25 6.07 12.25 -7.14
N VAL A 26 4.92 11.84 -6.63
CA VAL A 26 3.74 12.71 -6.45
C VAL A 26 4.07 13.92 -5.58
N ARG A 27 4.78 13.73 -4.46
CA ARG A 27 5.22 14.82 -3.59
C ARG A 27 6.14 15.81 -4.29
N HIS A 28 7.14 15.32 -5.05
CA HIS A 28 8.04 16.19 -5.79
C HIS A 28 7.33 16.95 -6.93
N MET A 29 6.39 16.32 -7.63
CA MET A 29 5.58 17.00 -8.63
C MET A 29 4.78 18.15 -8.00
N ASN A 30 4.11 17.91 -6.86
CA ASN A 30 3.41 18.97 -6.12
C ASN A 30 4.35 20.10 -5.70
N LYS A 31 5.53 19.78 -5.17
CA LYS A 31 6.53 20.77 -4.76
C LYS A 31 7.04 21.62 -5.92
N LEU A 32 7.19 21.02 -7.09
CA LEU A 32 7.60 21.69 -8.33
C LEU A 32 6.43 22.35 -9.07
N GLN A 33 5.21 22.28 -8.52
CA GLN A 33 3.98 22.78 -9.16
C GLN A 33 3.71 22.17 -10.53
N ILE A 34 4.17 20.94 -10.76
CA ILE A 34 3.89 20.17 -11.98
C ILE A 34 2.54 19.49 -11.80
N SER A 35 1.65 19.65 -12.79
CA SER A 35 0.34 18.98 -12.76
C SER A 35 0.49 17.46 -12.68
N LEU A 36 -0.26 16.84 -11.78
CA LEU A 36 -0.30 15.37 -11.67
C LEU A 36 -0.95 14.70 -12.89
N ASP A 37 -1.64 15.46 -13.74
CA ASP A 37 -2.18 14.97 -15.00
C ASP A 37 -1.08 14.68 -16.02
N GLU A 38 0.06 15.36 -15.93
CA GLU A 38 1.26 15.10 -16.74
C GLU A 38 1.89 13.74 -16.47
N LEU A 39 1.48 13.07 -15.40
CA LEU A 39 2.00 11.76 -15.05
C LEU A 39 1.75 10.71 -16.14
N SER A 40 0.58 10.78 -16.77
CA SER A 40 0.23 9.91 -17.90
C SER A 40 1.16 10.13 -19.08
N THR A 41 1.44 11.39 -19.41
CA THR A 41 2.36 11.78 -20.50
C THR A 41 3.79 11.33 -20.21
N LEU A 42 4.27 11.47 -18.97
CA LEU A 42 5.59 10.98 -18.58
C LEU A 42 5.73 9.47 -18.74
N ILE A 43 4.67 8.70 -18.46
CA ILE A 43 4.66 7.25 -18.67
C ILE A 43 4.75 6.93 -20.16
N ASP A 44 3.99 7.64 -21.02
CA ASP A 44 4.02 7.46 -22.47
C ASP A 44 5.41 7.73 -23.05
N ILE A 45 6.02 8.85 -22.67
CA ILE A 45 7.37 9.21 -23.12
C ILE A 45 8.39 8.14 -22.71
N ASN A 46 8.31 7.66 -21.47
CA ASN A 46 9.24 6.62 -21.01
C ASN A 46 9.02 5.28 -21.73
N ALA A 47 7.78 4.88 -21.99
CA ALA A 47 7.47 3.67 -22.73
C ALA A 47 8.03 3.76 -24.16
N GLU A 48 7.80 4.89 -24.83
CA GLU A 48 8.30 5.13 -26.19
C GLU A 48 9.83 5.14 -26.25
N ASN A 49 10.50 5.81 -25.34
CA ASN A 49 11.96 5.89 -25.32
C ASN A 49 12.66 4.55 -25.04
N LEU A 50 11.98 3.65 -24.34
CA LEU A 50 12.56 2.39 -23.91
C LEU A 50 12.00 1.18 -24.64
N LYS A 51 11.08 1.35 -25.61
CA LYS A 51 10.38 0.25 -26.28
C LYS A 51 11.30 -0.74 -26.99
N GLU A 52 12.44 -0.29 -27.53
CA GLU A 52 13.41 -1.18 -28.19
C GLU A 52 14.13 -2.08 -27.20
N LEU A 53 14.44 -1.58 -26.00
CA LEU A 53 15.11 -2.34 -24.94
C LEU A 53 14.12 -3.17 -24.10
N TYR A 54 12.91 -2.64 -23.92
CA TYR A 54 11.86 -3.22 -23.08
C TYR A 54 10.49 -3.15 -23.77
N PRO A 55 10.23 -3.99 -24.81
CA PRO A 55 8.96 -3.95 -25.56
C PRO A 55 7.70 -4.12 -24.68
N ALA A 56 7.85 -4.84 -23.58
CA ALA A 56 6.77 -5.05 -22.62
C ALA A 56 6.25 -3.75 -21.96
N LEU A 57 7.03 -2.67 -21.98
CA LEU A 57 6.56 -1.36 -21.45
C LEU A 57 5.45 -0.80 -22.34
N GLU A 58 5.57 -0.91 -23.65
CA GLU A 58 4.56 -0.45 -24.60
C GLU A 58 3.29 -1.31 -24.49
N THR A 59 3.45 -2.65 -24.45
CA THR A 59 2.34 -3.59 -24.33
C THR A 59 1.55 -3.42 -23.04
N ASN A 60 2.21 -3.10 -21.92
CA ASN A 60 1.58 -2.96 -20.60
C ASN A 60 1.35 -1.51 -20.19
N LYS A 61 1.48 -0.55 -21.09
CA LYS A 61 1.42 0.88 -20.80
C LYS A 61 0.15 1.29 -20.03
N ASP A 62 -1.01 0.82 -20.46
CA ASP A 62 -2.29 1.15 -19.82
C ASP A 62 -2.39 0.57 -18.40
N VAL A 63 -1.88 -0.64 -18.21
CA VAL A 63 -1.82 -1.27 -16.89
C VAL A 63 -0.87 -0.49 -15.98
N ILE A 64 0.28 -0.03 -16.49
CA ILE A 64 1.23 0.78 -15.74
C ILE A 64 0.59 2.10 -15.32
N LYS A 65 -0.11 2.78 -16.26
CA LYS A 65 -0.86 4.01 -15.96
C LYS A 65 -1.90 3.80 -14.87
N SER A 66 -2.76 2.81 -15.03
CA SER A 66 -3.83 2.51 -14.05
C SER A 66 -3.25 2.34 -12.65
N VAL A 67 -2.20 1.51 -12.50
CA VAL A 67 -1.57 1.23 -11.21
C VAL A 67 -0.96 2.48 -10.56
N ILE A 68 -0.26 3.29 -11.35
CA ILE A 68 0.40 4.49 -10.84
C ILE A 68 -0.63 5.56 -10.48
N LEU A 69 -1.64 5.78 -11.33
CA LEU A 69 -2.69 6.77 -11.10
C LEU A 69 -3.58 6.39 -9.89
N GLU A 70 -3.92 5.12 -9.73
CA GLU A 70 -4.66 4.65 -8.55
C GLU A 70 -3.91 4.91 -7.23
N GLU A 71 -2.61 4.61 -7.19
CA GLU A 71 -1.81 4.88 -5.99
C GLU A 71 -1.61 6.39 -5.77
N LYS A 72 -1.44 7.17 -6.84
CA LYS A 72 -1.44 8.64 -6.80
C LYS A 72 -2.72 9.16 -6.15
N ASP A 73 -3.88 8.74 -6.64
CA ASP A 73 -5.18 9.22 -6.14
C ASP A 73 -5.41 8.86 -4.67
N LYS A 74 -4.97 7.67 -4.26
CA LYS A 74 -4.99 7.25 -2.84
C LYS A 74 -4.09 8.13 -1.99
N PHE A 75 -2.89 8.46 -2.48
CA PHE A 75 -1.92 9.23 -1.72
C PHE A 75 -2.26 10.71 -1.63
N VAL A 76 -2.70 11.34 -2.73
CA VAL A 76 -3.10 12.76 -2.73
C VAL A 76 -4.15 13.06 -1.66
N LYS A 77 -5.11 12.15 -1.47
CA LYS A 77 -6.15 12.31 -0.43
C LYS A 77 -5.59 12.36 1.00
N THR A 78 -4.44 11.76 1.24
CA THR A 78 -3.82 11.70 2.56
C THR A 78 -2.63 12.65 2.71
N LEU A 79 -2.01 13.05 1.60
CA LEU A 79 -0.82 13.89 1.56
C LEU A 79 -1.05 15.25 2.24
N GLU A 80 -2.03 16.01 1.78
CA GLU A 80 -2.34 17.33 2.32
C GLU A 80 -2.67 17.29 3.82
N LYS A 81 -3.42 16.25 4.23
CA LYS A 81 -3.77 16.06 5.65
C LYS A 81 -2.55 15.74 6.49
N GLY A 82 -1.69 14.86 5.99
CA GLY A 82 -0.46 14.46 6.70
C GLY A 82 0.54 15.60 6.80
N GLU A 83 0.76 16.35 5.72
CA GLU A 83 1.64 17.54 5.74
C GLU A 83 1.13 18.62 6.69
N LYS A 84 -0.18 18.92 6.64
CA LYS A 84 -0.79 19.90 7.54
C LYS A 84 -0.65 19.51 9.02
N GLU A 85 -0.84 18.22 9.32
CA GLU A 85 -0.69 17.71 10.67
C GLU A 85 0.77 17.76 11.13
N PHE A 86 1.69 17.39 10.24
CA PHE A 86 3.12 17.49 10.49
C PHE A 86 3.53 18.93 10.83
N LEU A 87 3.18 19.89 9.96
CA LEU A 87 3.54 21.30 10.14
C LEU A 87 2.98 21.87 11.45
N LYS A 88 1.75 21.54 11.79
CA LYS A 88 1.13 21.96 13.06
C LYS A 88 1.91 21.45 14.29
N GLU A 89 2.33 20.18 14.26
CA GLU A 89 3.03 19.61 15.41
C GLU A 89 4.48 20.09 15.52
N ILE A 90 5.18 20.29 14.40
CA ILE A 90 6.54 20.82 14.50
C ILE A 90 6.59 22.25 15.01
N GLU A 91 5.58 23.07 14.75
CA GLU A 91 5.50 24.40 15.35
C GLU A 91 5.47 24.33 16.90
N ILE A 92 4.70 23.41 17.45
CA ILE A 92 4.63 23.16 18.90
C ILE A 92 5.99 22.70 19.43
N ILE A 93 6.67 21.79 18.72
CA ILE A 93 7.97 21.27 19.10
C ILE A 93 9.03 22.39 19.09
N LYS A 94 9.01 23.25 18.06
CA LYS A 94 9.90 24.42 17.94
C LYS A 94 9.66 25.44 19.07
N GLN A 95 8.42 25.69 19.43
CA GLN A 95 8.07 26.58 20.56
C GLN A 95 8.62 26.04 21.90
N GLN A 96 8.80 24.72 22.02
CA GLN A 96 9.44 24.09 23.19
C GLN A 96 10.97 24.10 23.12
N GLY A 97 11.57 24.76 22.12
CA GLY A 97 13.01 24.82 21.93
C GLY A 97 13.66 23.50 21.50
N LYS A 98 12.87 22.57 20.95
CA LYS A 98 13.33 21.27 20.47
C LYS A 98 13.52 21.29 18.96
N ASP A 99 14.51 20.54 18.49
CA ASP A 99 14.87 20.38 17.07
C ASP A 99 14.70 18.93 16.57
N ILE A 100 14.11 18.06 17.39
CA ILE A 100 13.93 16.64 17.08
C ILE A 100 12.43 16.33 17.07
N VAL A 101 11.95 15.78 15.94
CA VAL A 101 10.62 15.22 15.78
C VAL A 101 10.57 13.86 16.46
N PRO A 102 9.68 13.63 17.44
CA PRO A 102 9.57 12.33 18.11
C PRO A 102 9.27 11.20 17.14
N GLY A 103 9.88 10.04 17.35
CA GLY A 103 9.66 8.85 16.51
C GLY A 103 8.21 8.36 16.53
N LYS A 104 7.49 8.58 17.63
CA LYS A 104 6.03 8.33 17.73
C LYS A 104 5.24 9.15 16.72
N MET A 105 5.62 10.39 16.45
CA MET A 105 4.98 11.22 15.45
C MET A 105 5.29 10.70 14.04
N VAL A 106 6.54 10.34 13.77
CA VAL A 106 6.96 9.73 12.50
C VAL A 106 6.16 8.44 12.26
N PHE A 107 6.01 7.61 13.28
CA PHE A 107 5.23 6.37 13.21
C PHE A 107 3.74 6.65 12.93
N ARG A 108 3.13 7.65 13.57
CA ARG A 108 1.74 8.04 13.31
C ARG A 108 1.52 8.49 11.87
N LEU A 109 2.45 9.28 11.32
CA LEU A 109 2.40 9.70 9.92
C LEU A 109 2.51 8.50 8.97
N TYR A 110 3.37 7.54 9.30
CA TYR A 110 3.50 6.31 8.55
C TYR A 110 2.23 5.46 8.59
N ASP A 111 1.71 5.19 9.77
CA ASP A 111 0.59 4.26 9.98
C ASP A 111 -0.75 4.86 9.52
N THR A 112 -1.02 6.12 9.85
CA THR A 112 -2.32 6.78 9.62
C THR A 112 -2.41 7.43 8.24
N TYR A 113 -1.35 8.12 7.81
CA TYR A 113 -1.34 8.88 6.56
C TYR A 113 -0.56 8.20 5.44
N GLY A 114 0.11 7.11 5.75
CA GLY A 114 0.91 6.37 4.78
C GLY A 114 2.14 7.11 4.29
N PHE A 115 2.68 8.04 5.09
CA PHE A 115 3.95 8.69 4.82
C PHE A 115 5.09 7.72 5.08
N PRO A 116 5.92 7.39 4.10
CA PRO A 116 7.16 6.69 4.36
C PRO A 116 8.03 7.48 5.34
N PRO A 117 8.77 6.82 6.25
CA PRO A 117 9.59 7.52 7.25
C PRO A 117 10.64 8.42 6.59
N GLU A 118 11.14 8.05 5.43
CA GLU A 118 12.07 8.85 4.65
C GLU A 118 11.46 10.17 4.15
N GLU A 119 10.17 10.17 3.80
CA GLU A 119 9.44 11.38 3.43
C GLU A 119 9.26 12.31 4.64
N THR A 120 8.96 11.74 5.81
CA THR A 120 8.88 12.50 7.06
C THR A 120 10.25 13.07 7.44
N GLU A 121 11.34 12.34 7.22
CA GLU A 121 12.71 12.82 7.44
C GLU A 121 13.05 14.00 6.50
N GLU A 122 12.65 13.93 5.21
CA GLU A 122 12.82 15.06 4.28
C GLU A 122 12.04 16.30 4.74
N LEU A 123 10.76 16.12 5.12
CA LEU A 123 9.94 17.21 5.66
C LEU A 123 10.56 17.84 6.92
N ALA A 124 11.10 17.01 7.83
CA ALA A 124 11.77 17.49 9.03
C ALA A 124 13.02 18.31 8.66
N LYS A 125 13.87 17.81 7.77
CA LYS A 125 15.08 18.52 7.28
C LYS A 125 14.74 19.86 6.61
N GLU A 126 13.70 19.91 5.79
CA GLU A 126 13.23 21.13 5.16
C GLU A 126 12.81 22.20 6.18
N ASN A 127 12.39 21.76 7.37
CA ASN A 127 12.01 22.61 8.49
C ASN A 127 13.12 22.82 9.53
N GLY A 128 14.37 22.42 9.22
CA GLY A 128 15.52 22.56 10.11
C GLY A 128 15.52 21.61 11.30
N MET A 129 14.78 20.50 11.20
CA MET A 129 14.63 19.52 12.27
C MET A 129 15.23 18.16 11.89
N LYS A 130 15.48 17.33 12.88
CA LYS A 130 15.83 15.91 12.73
C LYS A 130 14.66 15.04 13.19
N ILE A 131 14.69 13.76 12.87
CA ILE A 131 13.73 12.78 13.41
C ILE A 131 14.42 11.85 14.41
N ASP A 132 13.68 11.39 15.41
CA ASP A 132 14.11 10.31 16.29
C ASP A 132 13.88 8.96 15.59
N LYS A 133 14.95 8.50 14.90
CA LYS A 133 14.90 7.24 14.15
C LYS A 133 14.83 6.04 15.08
N GLU A 134 15.50 6.07 16.21
CA GLU A 134 15.58 4.93 17.14
C GLU A 134 14.19 4.67 17.74
N GLU A 135 13.49 5.71 18.18
CA GLU A 135 12.10 5.59 18.67
C GLU A 135 11.17 5.10 17.57
N PHE A 136 11.30 5.63 16.33
CA PHE A 136 10.51 5.17 15.19
C PHE A 136 10.74 3.68 14.92
N GLU A 137 11.99 3.23 14.79
CA GLU A 137 12.34 1.84 14.49
C GLU A 137 11.81 0.87 15.55
N LYS A 138 11.89 1.26 16.81
CA LYS A 138 11.31 0.49 17.92
C LYS A 138 9.81 0.31 17.78
N LEU A 139 9.08 1.41 17.57
CA LEU A 139 7.61 1.38 17.38
C LEU A 139 7.22 0.60 16.13
N PHE A 140 7.97 0.75 15.06
CA PHE A 140 7.75 0.04 13.81
C PHE A 140 7.94 -1.48 13.98
N LYS A 141 8.98 -1.90 14.69
CA LYS A 141 9.23 -3.30 15.00
C LYS A 141 8.13 -3.89 15.89
N GLU A 142 7.74 -3.18 16.94
CA GLU A 142 6.62 -3.58 17.81
C GLU A 142 5.30 -3.75 17.01
N HIS A 143 5.04 -2.84 16.07
CA HIS A 143 3.88 -2.93 15.19
C HIS A 143 3.97 -4.14 14.25
N GLN A 144 5.14 -4.41 13.67
CA GLN A 144 5.37 -5.58 12.83
C GLN A 144 5.17 -6.90 13.61
N GLU A 145 5.68 -6.97 14.83
CA GLU A 145 5.53 -8.14 15.69
C GLU A 145 4.05 -8.38 16.06
N LYS A 146 3.32 -7.33 16.41
CA LYS A 146 1.87 -7.41 16.65
C LYS A 146 1.10 -7.85 15.39
N SER A 147 1.47 -7.33 14.22
CA SER A 147 0.86 -7.72 12.95
C SER A 147 1.17 -9.18 12.60
N ARG A 148 2.40 -9.65 12.83
CA ARG A 148 2.79 -11.07 12.63
C ARG A 148 2.06 -11.97 13.60
N ALA A 149 2.04 -11.65 14.90
CA ALA A 149 1.33 -12.42 15.90
C ALA A 149 -0.19 -12.48 15.59
N GLY A 150 -0.78 -11.38 15.15
CA GLY A 150 -2.17 -11.34 14.67
C GLY A 150 -2.38 -12.14 13.39
N ALA A 151 -1.40 -12.16 12.48
CA ALA A 151 -1.43 -12.99 11.28
C ALA A 151 -1.23 -14.47 11.60
N GLU A 152 -0.32 -14.84 12.48
CA GLU A 152 -0.11 -16.23 12.92
C GLU A 152 -1.32 -16.79 13.63
N GLN A 153 -2.04 -15.99 14.42
CA GLN A 153 -3.34 -16.39 14.98
C GLN A 153 -4.43 -16.50 13.92
N LYS A 154 -4.36 -15.73 12.83
CA LYS A 154 -5.28 -15.79 11.69
C LYS A 154 -4.89 -16.83 10.64
N PHE A 155 -3.61 -17.16 10.54
CA PHE A 155 -3.03 -18.06 9.54
C PHE A 155 -2.41 -19.33 10.16
N LYS A 156 -3.06 -19.95 11.11
CA LYS A 156 -2.88 -21.40 11.30
C LYS A 156 -3.59 -22.07 10.12
N GLY A 157 -2.88 -22.16 9.00
CA GLY A 157 -3.26 -22.72 7.69
C GLY A 157 -4.76 -22.97 7.49
N GLY A 158 -5.34 -22.55 6.41
CA GLY A 158 -6.76 -22.54 6.02
C GLY A 158 -7.77 -23.47 6.72
N LEU A 159 -7.36 -24.52 7.42
CA LEU A 159 -8.15 -25.36 8.29
C LEU A 159 -7.66 -25.21 9.74
N ALA A 160 -8.54 -24.77 10.63
CA ALA A 160 -8.27 -24.72 12.07
C ALA A 160 -8.22 -26.15 12.70
N SER A 161 -8.90 -27.11 12.08
CA SER A 161 -8.90 -28.54 12.44
C SER A 161 -9.28 -29.40 11.22
N THR A 162 -9.17 -30.73 11.33
CA THR A 162 -9.54 -31.68 10.28
C THR A 162 -10.96 -32.26 10.52
N GLY A 163 -11.85 -31.50 11.13
CA GLY A 163 -13.23 -31.90 11.36
C GLY A 163 -14.03 -32.01 10.06
N GLU A 164 -15.17 -32.70 10.15
CA GLU A 164 -16.06 -32.92 8.99
C GLU A 164 -16.58 -31.60 8.41
N MET A 165 -16.95 -30.63 9.27
CA MET A 165 -17.45 -29.32 8.83
C MET A 165 -16.36 -28.48 8.17
N GLU A 166 -15.18 -28.48 8.73
CA GLU A 166 -14.02 -27.75 8.15
C GLU A 166 -13.64 -28.33 6.79
N THR A 167 -13.73 -29.66 6.62
CA THR A 167 -13.49 -30.32 5.31
C THR A 167 -14.56 -29.91 4.30
N LYS A 168 -15.83 -29.85 4.68
CA LYS A 168 -16.92 -29.34 3.83
C LYS A 168 -16.71 -27.89 3.47
N TYR A 169 -16.36 -27.02 4.42
CA TYR A 169 -16.08 -25.61 4.15
C TYR A 169 -14.84 -25.42 3.28
N HIS A 170 -13.81 -26.27 3.42
CA HIS A 170 -12.65 -26.22 2.53
C HIS A 170 -13.04 -26.54 1.09
N THR A 171 -13.87 -27.55 0.86
CA THR A 171 -14.42 -27.85 -0.46
C THR A 171 -15.27 -26.69 -0.98
N ALA A 172 -16.14 -26.10 -0.15
CA ALA A 172 -16.93 -24.93 -0.49
C ALA A 172 -16.06 -23.71 -0.87
N THR A 173 -14.90 -23.54 -0.24
CA THR A 173 -13.94 -22.48 -0.58
C THR A 173 -13.45 -22.60 -2.02
N HIS A 174 -13.15 -23.80 -2.50
CA HIS A 174 -12.74 -24.04 -3.87
C HIS A 174 -13.86 -23.74 -4.88
N LEU A 175 -15.09 -24.18 -4.56
CA LEU A 175 -16.27 -23.90 -5.38
C LEU A 175 -16.57 -22.39 -5.44
N LEU A 176 -16.51 -21.72 -4.28
CA LEU A 176 -16.69 -20.27 -4.19
C LEU A 176 -15.64 -19.51 -5.01
N ASN A 177 -14.37 -19.91 -4.93
CA ASN A 177 -13.31 -19.28 -5.73
C ASN A 177 -13.54 -19.44 -7.25
N ALA A 178 -14.02 -20.62 -7.66
CA ALA A 178 -14.37 -20.85 -9.06
C ALA A 178 -15.57 -20.01 -9.51
N ALA A 179 -16.62 -19.94 -8.70
CA ALA A 179 -17.80 -19.13 -8.97
C ALA A 179 -17.48 -17.64 -9.05
N LEU A 180 -16.69 -17.10 -8.09
CA LEU A 180 -16.25 -15.71 -8.10
C LEU A 180 -15.44 -15.36 -9.35
N LYS A 181 -14.57 -16.26 -9.83
CA LYS A 181 -13.86 -16.06 -11.09
C LYS A 181 -14.78 -16.06 -12.30
N GLN A 182 -15.81 -16.88 -12.28
CA GLN A 182 -16.79 -16.97 -13.37
C GLN A 182 -17.66 -15.73 -13.42
N VAL A 183 -18.11 -15.20 -12.28
CA VAL A 183 -19.01 -14.04 -12.19
C VAL A 183 -18.26 -12.73 -12.33
N LEU A 184 -17.18 -12.55 -11.56
CA LEU A 184 -16.45 -11.28 -11.45
C LEU A 184 -15.28 -11.15 -12.43
N GLY A 185 -14.76 -12.28 -12.94
CA GLY A 185 -13.68 -12.29 -13.92
C GLY A 185 -12.35 -12.86 -13.40
N SER A 186 -11.39 -13.00 -14.32
CA SER A 186 -10.08 -13.64 -14.08
C SER A 186 -9.16 -12.89 -13.11
N HIS A 187 -9.46 -11.63 -12.78
CA HIS A 187 -8.71 -10.83 -11.80
C HIS A 187 -8.92 -11.28 -10.36
N VAL A 188 -9.91 -12.12 -10.12
CA VAL A 188 -10.19 -12.68 -8.79
C VAL A 188 -9.14 -13.70 -8.43
N HIS A 189 -8.40 -13.43 -7.35
CA HIS A 189 -7.43 -14.33 -6.75
C HIS A 189 -7.67 -14.42 -5.26
N GLN A 190 -7.60 -15.64 -4.72
CA GLN A 190 -7.65 -15.85 -3.28
C GLN A 190 -6.49 -15.10 -2.60
N ARG A 191 -6.80 -14.33 -1.55
CA ARG A 191 -5.85 -13.59 -0.71
C ARG A 191 -5.69 -14.20 0.67
N GLY A 192 -6.70 -14.92 1.13
CA GLY A 192 -6.69 -15.62 2.39
C GLY A 192 -7.97 -16.41 2.60
N SER A 193 -7.96 -17.30 3.58
CA SER A 193 -9.15 -17.97 4.09
C SER A 193 -8.99 -18.27 5.58
N ASN A 194 -10.10 -18.35 6.29
CA ASN A 194 -10.14 -18.83 7.66
C ASN A 194 -11.37 -19.71 7.80
N ILE A 195 -11.15 -20.97 8.16
CA ILE A 195 -12.17 -22.01 8.23
C ILE A 195 -12.19 -22.57 9.66
N THR A 196 -13.35 -22.48 10.29
CA THR A 196 -13.66 -23.09 11.59
C THR A 196 -14.92 -23.96 11.45
N ALA A 197 -15.29 -24.74 12.46
CA ALA A 197 -16.52 -25.49 12.44
C ALA A 197 -17.79 -24.62 12.32
N GLU A 198 -17.70 -23.34 12.71
CA GLU A 198 -18.85 -22.45 12.78
C GLU A 198 -18.97 -21.54 11.53
N ARG A 199 -17.84 -21.21 10.88
CA ARG A 199 -17.81 -20.27 9.76
C ARG A 199 -16.64 -20.48 8.82
N MET A 200 -16.86 -20.04 7.60
CA MET A 200 -15.82 -19.86 6.57
C MET A 200 -15.68 -18.38 6.23
N ARG A 201 -14.44 -17.88 6.21
CA ARG A 201 -14.10 -16.58 5.62
C ARG A 201 -13.22 -16.80 4.40
N PHE A 202 -13.52 -16.10 3.33
CA PHE A 202 -12.77 -16.13 2.09
C PHE A 202 -12.43 -14.71 1.65
N ASP A 203 -11.14 -14.40 1.60
CA ASP A 203 -10.65 -13.09 1.18
C ASP A 203 -10.16 -13.19 -0.26
N PHE A 204 -10.61 -12.30 -1.12
CA PHE A 204 -10.25 -12.29 -2.54
C PHE A 204 -9.99 -10.87 -3.07
N SER A 205 -9.29 -10.79 -4.21
CA SER A 205 -9.04 -9.53 -4.89
C SER A 205 -10.24 -9.12 -5.73
N HIS A 206 -10.81 -7.93 -5.43
CA HIS A 206 -11.79 -7.28 -6.27
C HIS A 206 -11.68 -5.76 -6.09
N PRO A 207 -11.74 -4.94 -7.17
CA PRO A 207 -11.44 -3.51 -7.08
C PRO A 207 -12.58 -2.69 -6.45
N ALA A 208 -13.81 -3.19 -6.45
CA ALA A 208 -15.00 -2.50 -5.97
C ALA A 208 -15.80 -3.35 -4.99
N LYS A 209 -16.81 -2.78 -4.35
CA LYS A 209 -17.84 -3.52 -3.62
C LYS A 209 -18.68 -4.30 -4.64
N MET A 210 -18.96 -5.57 -4.34
CA MET A 210 -19.89 -6.38 -5.16
C MET A 210 -21.27 -5.72 -5.24
N THR A 211 -21.89 -5.80 -6.40
CA THR A 211 -23.26 -5.37 -6.59
C THR A 211 -24.27 -6.42 -6.09
N ASP A 212 -25.53 -6.06 -5.97
CA ASP A 212 -26.56 -7.00 -5.54
C ASP A 212 -26.84 -8.09 -6.60
N GLU A 213 -26.48 -7.85 -7.86
CA GLU A 213 -26.62 -8.81 -8.97
C GLU A 213 -25.43 -9.80 -9.02
N GLU A 214 -24.24 -9.39 -8.64
CA GLU A 214 -23.06 -10.24 -8.47
C GLU A 214 -23.20 -11.17 -7.27
#